data_3fa650262766422a018801fd89eb38e3
#
_entry.id   3fa650262766422a018801fd89eb38e3
#
_cell.length_a   1.000
_cell.length_b   1.000
_cell.length_c   1.000
_cell.angle_alpha   90.00
_cell.angle_beta   90.00
_cell.angle_gamma   90.00
#
_symmetry.space_group_name_H-M   'P 1'
#
loop_
_entity.id
_entity.type
_entity.pdbx_description
1 polymer ?
#
loop_
_entity_poly.entity_id
_entity_poly.type
_entity_poly.pdbx_seq_one_letter_code
_entity_poly.pdbx_strand_id
1 'polypeptide(L)'
;MDFIKEADIVVVGGGVVGCAILRELSKYNVKCVLLEKEPDIACGTTKANSAILHAGFDAPTGSMKAITNVLGNRLYHQLEDELDLDIKWTGSLVVAVNDEEVETLKELLERGKNNGVQGLEILNREQVLEKEPNLTTAVAALWAPSAGVCWPFEAALRFAQCAVQNGAEVIRNCRVTGFVKEDGKIAAVETNLGAIKTKCVVNAAGVYADEIAYLAGDDSFKIHPRKGEYILFDKTACNDLVYGVVFPTPAKNSKGILVCTTTHGNTFIGPNANDMEDKEDTSVTAGGMDQIIASARKLIPNLPMGAAITEFAGLRAVSDTGDFIIGASEVQGLFNAAGMQSPGLTAAPAVAEEIAEAVGKFMPLEKKADFKAALPKQIHFTRLTDNEKHDLIEKDPLFGRVICRCETVTEGEIVAAIKAPCGATTVDAVKRRTRAGMGRCQGGFCGPRVTQILARELGISVADVLKERKDSHLYYEKTDVKGGQE
;
A
#
# COMPACT_ATOMS: atom_id res chain seq x y z
N MET A 1 -33.99 10.15 9.32
CA MET A 1 -32.61 9.71 9.17
C MET A 1 -31.72 10.84 9.66
N ASP A 2 -30.86 10.57 10.64
CA ASP A 2 -30.00 11.62 11.18
C ASP A 2 -28.73 11.73 10.34
N PHE A 3 -28.58 12.84 9.63
CA PHE A 3 -27.37 13.14 8.88
C PHE A 3 -26.30 13.69 9.81
N ILE A 4 -25.16 13.00 9.86
CA ILE A 4 -23.99 13.44 10.66
C ILE A 4 -23.12 14.43 9.89
N LYS A 5 -23.27 14.49 8.55
CA LYS A 5 -22.46 15.32 7.67
C LYS A 5 -23.10 15.48 6.28
N GLU A 6 -22.62 16.51 5.56
CA GLU A 6 -22.84 16.70 4.12
C GLU A 6 -21.48 16.85 3.41
N ALA A 7 -21.31 16.14 2.30
CA ALA A 7 -20.15 16.18 1.42
C ALA A 7 -20.57 16.20 -0.05
N ASP A 8 -19.78 16.86 -0.90
CA ASP A 8 -20.04 16.80 -2.35
C ASP A 8 -19.67 15.45 -2.91
N ILE A 9 -18.54 14.88 -2.44
CA ILE A 9 -18.01 13.59 -2.88
C ILE A 9 -17.60 12.76 -1.66
N VAL A 10 -18.03 11.50 -1.62
CA VAL A 10 -17.60 10.49 -0.65
C VAL A 10 -16.72 9.45 -1.34
N VAL A 11 -15.51 9.23 -0.84
CA VAL A 11 -14.60 8.14 -1.26
C VAL A 11 -14.68 7.01 -0.25
N VAL A 12 -14.97 5.79 -0.68
CA VAL A 12 -15.09 4.60 0.17
C VAL A 12 -13.83 3.75 0.06
N GLY A 13 -13.08 3.64 1.15
CA GLY A 13 -11.84 2.85 1.27
C GLY A 13 -10.57 3.68 1.35
N GLY A 14 -9.82 3.52 2.45
CA GLY A 14 -8.57 4.21 2.75
C GLY A 14 -7.31 3.46 2.28
N GLY A 15 -7.40 2.65 1.22
CA GLY A 15 -6.24 2.08 0.54
C GLY A 15 -5.51 3.13 -0.32
N VAL A 16 -4.37 2.74 -0.93
CA VAL A 16 -3.56 3.65 -1.76
C VAL A 16 -4.37 4.29 -2.89
N VAL A 17 -5.28 3.54 -3.52
CA VAL A 17 -6.14 4.04 -4.60
C VAL A 17 -7.13 5.08 -4.10
N GLY A 18 -7.86 4.79 -3.02
CA GLY A 18 -8.81 5.75 -2.44
C GLY A 18 -8.12 7.01 -1.91
N CYS A 19 -6.92 6.88 -1.31
CA CYS A 19 -6.13 8.03 -0.86
C CYS A 19 -5.60 8.88 -2.05
N ALA A 20 -5.18 8.24 -3.15
CA ALA A 20 -4.78 8.95 -4.37
C ALA A 20 -5.97 9.70 -5.00
N ILE A 21 -7.15 9.06 -5.07
CA ILE A 21 -8.39 9.68 -5.55
C ILE A 21 -8.77 10.87 -4.67
N LEU A 22 -8.70 10.72 -3.34
CA LEU A 22 -8.99 11.82 -2.42
C LEU A 22 -8.06 13.02 -2.66
N ARG A 23 -6.74 12.77 -2.86
CA ARG A 23 -5.78 13.82 -3.21
C ARG A 23 -6.15 14.49 -4.53
N GLU A 24 -6.45 13.72 -5.56
CA GLU A 24 -6.79 14.27 -6.87
C GLU A 24 -8.05 15.15 -6.80
N LEU A 25 -9.11 14.66 -6.15
CA LEU A 25 -10.36 15.41 -5.96
C LEU A 25 -10.16 16.64 -5.06
N SER A 26 -9.20 16.63 -4.13
CA SER A 26 -8.90 17.78 -3.28
C SER A 26 -8.28 18.96 -4.02
N LYS A 27 -7.89 18.80 -5.30
CA LYS A 27 -7.48 19.89 -6.19
C LYS A 27 -8.62 20.81 -6.61
N TYR A 28 -9.88 20.41 -6.34
CA TYR A 28 -11.08 21.12 -6.79
C TYR A 28 -11.85 21.72 -5.60
N ASN A 29 -12.68 22.74 -5.89
CA ASN A 29 -13.54 23.42 -4.92
C ASN A 29 -14.75 22.56 -4.54
N VAL A 30 -14.51 21.39 -3.96
CA VAL A 30 -15.51 20.42 -3.51
C VAL A 30 -15.16 19.90 -2.11
N LYS A 31 -16.20 19.57 -1.34
CA LYS A 31 -16.05 18.93 -0.03
C LYS A 31 -15.91 17.44 -0.19
N CYS A 32 -14.69 16.92 -0.05
CA CYS A 32 -14.40 15.49 -0.16
C CYS A 32 -14.23 14.85 1.21
N VAL A 33 -14.86 13.69 1.42
CA VAL A 33 -14.73 12.88 2.62
C VAL A 33 -14.35 11.46 2.23
N LEU A 34 -13.30 10.90 2.84
CA LEU A 34 -12.93 9.49 2.72
C LEU A 34 -13.40 8.72 3.94
N LEU A 35 -14.04 7.56 3.72
CA LEU A 35 -14.53 6.65 4.75
C LEU A 35 -13.68 5.38 4.76
N GLU A 36 -13.08 5.07 5.92
CA GLU A 36 -12.31 3.85 6.13
C GLU A 36 -12.91 3.04 7.30
N LYS A 37 -13.19 1.76 7.05
CA LYS A 37 -13.78 0.87 8.06
C LYS A 37 -12.83 0.54 9.21
N GLU A 38 -11.54 0.55 8.95
CA GLU A 38 -10.49 0.21 9.90
C GLU A 38 -10.05 1.44 10.73
N PRO A 39 -9.33 1.24 11.83
CA PRO A 39 -8.86 2.35 12.67
C PRO A 39 -7.76 3.20 12.04
N ASP A 40 -7.20 2.79 10.90
CA ASP A 40 -6.19 3.52 10.16
C ASP A 40 -6.34 3.30 8.65
N ILE A 41 -5.76 4.19 7.86
CA ILE A 41 -5.63 4.01 6.41
C ILE A 41 -4.56 2.97 6.08
N ALA A 42 -4.56 2.46 4.85
CA ALA A 42 -3.65 1.42 4.37
C ALA A 42 -3.74 0.09 5.13
N CYS A 43 -4.86 -0.26 5.75
CA CYS A 43 -5.01 -1.51 6.52
C CYS A 43 -5.36 -2.75 5.67
N GLY A 44 -5.78 -2.58 4.42
CA GLY A 44 -6.07 -3.67 3.48
C GLY A 44 -4.85 -4.14 2.68
N THR A 45 -5.06 -4.42 1.39
CA THR A 45 -4.01 -4.87 0.45
C THR A 45 -2.80 -3.93 0.39
N THR A 46 -2.98 -2.65 0.67
CA THR A 46 -1.90 -1.65 0.69
C THR A 46 -0.81 -1.95 1.71
N LYS A 47 -1.11 -2.59 2.83
CA LYS A 47 -0.09 -2.98 3.84
C LYS A 47 0.62 -4.30 3.53
N ALA A 48 0.12 -5.09 2.57
CA ALA A 48 0.60 -6.45 2.31
C ALA A 48 0.64 -6.72 0.80
N ASN A 49 1.67 -6.21 0.15
CA ASN A 49 1.96 -6.35 -1.27
C ASN A 49 3.47 -6.34 -1.52
N SER A 50 3.88 -6.42 -2.78
CA SER A 50 5.31 -6.48 -3.17
C SER A 50 6.01 -5.11 -3.20
N ALA A 51 5.33 -4.01 -2.89
CA ALA A 51 5.92 -2.66 -2.85
C ALA A 51 6.52 -2.16 -4.18
N ILE A 52 6.17 -2.77 -5.31
CA ILE A 52 6.80 -2.52 -6.61
C ILE A 52 6.06 -1.42 -7.37
N LEU A 53 6.82 -0.46 -7.88
CA LEU A 53 6.42 0.44 -8.95
C LEU A 53 6.82 -0.20 -10.28
N HIS A 54 5.84 -0.84 -10.94
CA HIS A 54 6.05 -1.60 -12.17
C HIS A 54 6.31 -0.69 -13.37
N ALA A 55 7.19 -1.10 -14.29
CA ALA A 55 7.47 -0.38 -15.52
C ALA A 55 6.28 -0.36 -16.51
N GLY A 56 5.51 -1.48 -16.60
CA GLY A 56 4.31 -1.56 -17.45
C GLY A 56 4.37 -2.58 -18.59
N PHE A 57 5.38 -3.44 -18.63
CA PHE A 57 5.59 -4.39 -19.75
C PHE A 57 4.68 -5.62 -19.69
N ASP A 58 4.08 -5.96 -18.54
CA ASP A 58 3.43 -7.25 -18.29
C ASP A 58 1.93 -7.27 -18.67
N ALA A 59 1.22 -6.17 -18.45
CA ALA A 59 -0.22 -6.12 -18.71
C ALA A 59 -0.55 -6.16 -20.21
N PRO A 60 -1.66 -6.80 -20.62
CA PRO A 60 -2.09 -6.84 -22.01
C PRO A 60 -2.24 -5.45 -22.61
N THR A 61 -1.71 -5.24 -23.80
CA THR A 61 -1.77 -3.94 -24.50
C THR A 61 -3.22 -3.50 -24.69
N GLY A 62 -3.50 -2.23 -24.40
CA GLY A 62 -4.83 -1.62 -24.50
C GLY A 62 -5.72 -1.83 -23.26
N SER A 63 -5.31 -2.65 -22.28
CA SER A 63 -6.04 -2.80 -21.02
C SER A 63 -5.87 -1.56 -20.13
N MET A 64 -6.83 -1.31 -19.24
CA MET A 64 -6.73 -0.26 -18.23
C MET A 64 -5.52 -0.48 -17.31
N LYS A 65 -5.17 -1.72 -17.02
CA LYS A 65 -3.93 -2.08 -16.29
C LYS A 65 -2.68 -1.58 -17.01
N ALA A 66 -2.58 -1.75 -18.34
CA ALA A 66 -1.41 -1.30 -19.11
C ALA A 66 -1.33 0.22 -19.15
N ILE A 67 -2.43 0.88 -19.48
CA ILE A 67 -2.52 2.34 -19.62
C ILE A 67 -2.20 3.03 -18.29
N THR A 68 -2.93 2.67 -17.24
CA THR A 68 -2.77 3.32 -15.92
C THR A 68 -1.46 2.98 -15.23
N ASN A 69 -0.87 1.80 -15.51
CA ASN A 69 0.45 1.45 -14.98
C ASN A 69 1.55 2.36 -15.56
N VAL A 70 1.62 2.52 -16.88
CA VAL A 70 2.66 3.36 -17.52
C VAL A 70 2.51 4.83 -17.14
N LEU A 71 1.26 5.33 -17.10
CA LEU A 71 0.99 6.70 -16.67
C LEU A 71 1.31 6.89 -15.19
N GLY A 72 0.88 5.97 -14.34
CA GLY A 72 1.14 6.02 -12.89
C GLY A 72 2.62 5.94 -12.56
N ASN A 73 3.41 5.10 -13.25
CA ASN A 73 4.85 5.06 -13.08
C ASN A 73 5.50 6.43 -13.36
N ARG A 74 5.09 7.12 -14.43
CA ARG A 74 5.57 8.46 -14.75
C ARG A 74 5.16 9.51 -13.71
N LEU A 75 3.92 9.43 -13.20
CA LEU A 75 3.43 10.35 -12.19
C LEU A 75 4.18 10.21 -10.86
N TYR A 76 4.64 9.02 -10.50
CA TYR A 76 5.41 8.81 -9.27
C TYR A 76 6.74 9.58 -9.25
N HIS A 77 7.37 9.84 -10.39
CA HIS A 77 8.59 10.67 -10.43
C HIS A 77 8.35 12.12 -9.98
N GLN A 78 7.18 12.69 -10.29
CA GLN A 78 6.79 14.01 -9.78
C GLN A 78 6.32 13.93 -8.33
N LEU A 79 5.52 12.90 -8.00
CA LEU A 79 4.93 12.72 -6.68
C LEU A 79 5.97 12.39 -5.61
N GLU A 80 7.12 11.81 -5.98
CA GLU A 80 8.24 11.55 -5.09
C GLU A 80 8.69 12.83 -4.37
N ASP A 81 8.93 13.89 -5.12
CA ASP A 81 9.33 15.19 -4.57
C ASP A 81 8.19 15.93 -3.87
N GLU A 82 6.99 15.97 -4.49
CA GLU A 82 5.84 16.68 -3.94
C GLU A 82 5.40 16.12 -2.59
N LEU A 83 5.42 14.81 -2.46
CA LEU A 83 4.90 14.11 -1.30
C LEU A 83 6.00 13.59 -0.35
N ASP A 84 7.28 13.80 -0.69
CA ASP A 84 8.42 13.28 0.06
C ASP A 84 8.31 11.76 0.27
N LEU A 85 8.19 11.02 -0.84
CA LEU A 85 8.03 9.57 -0.83
C LEU A 85 9.40 8.87 -0.81
N ASP A 86 9.48 7.78 -0.06
CA ASP A 86 10.66 6.91 -0.06
C ASP A 86 10.59 5.91 -1.23
N ILE A 87 11.15 6.30 -2.37
CA ILE A 87 11.22 5.49 -3.59
C ILE A 87 12.67 5.16 -3.92
N LYS A 88 12.92 3.94 -4.37
CA LYS A 88 14.19 3.54 -4.98
C LYS A 88 13.91 3.04 -6.40
N TRP A 89 14.41 3.75 -7.37
CA TRP A 89 14.34 3.38 -8.79
C TRP A 89 15.42 2.36 -9.12
N THR A 90 15.19 1.12 -8.67
CA THR A 90 16.17 0.01 -8.76
C THR A 90 16.17 -0.67 -10.12
N GLY A 91 15.18 -0.40 -10.97
CA GLY A 91 14.87 -1.24 -12.10
C GLY A 91 14.29 -2.59 -11.68
N SER A 92 13.95 -3.40 -12.69
CA SER A 92 13.54 -4.79 -12.50
C SER A 92 14.09 -5.69 -13.59
N LEU A 93 14.33 -6.96 -13.22
CA LEU A 93 14.73 -8.04 -14.13
C LEU A 93 13.65 -9.11 -14.20
N VAL A 94 13.28 -9.54 -15.42
CA VAL A 94 12.59 -10.82 -15.61
C VAL A 94 13.62 -11.79 -16.13
N VAL A 95 13.94 -12.82 -15.32
CA VAL A 95 15.09 -13.72 -15.54
C VAL A 95 14.67 -15.00 -16.22
N ALA A 96 15.30 -15.32 -17.34
CA ALA A 96 15.26 -16.61 -18.00
C ALA A 96 16.38 -17.50 -17.46
N VAL A 97 16.07 -18.74 -17.10
CA VAL A 97 17.04 -19.75 -16.61
C VAL A 97 17.35 -20.83 -17.64
N ASN A 98 16.72 -20.76 -18.80
CA ASN A 98 16.96 -21.65 -19.96
C ASN A 98 16.61 -20.93 -21.27
N ASP A 99 16.98 -21.51 -22.41
CA ASP A 99 16.78 -20.89 -23.72
C ASP A 99 15.30 -20.78 -24.14
N GLU A 100 14.44 -21.68 -23.67
CA GLU A 100 13.00 -21.62 -23.95
C GLU A 100 12.36 -20.39 -23.32
N GLU A 101 12.79 -20.01 -22.14
CA GLU A 101 12.31 -18.83 -21.41
C GLU A 101 12.77 -17.50 -22.07
N VAL A 102 13.84 -17.49 -22.88
CA VAL A 102 14.29 -16.31 -23.61
C VAL A 102 13.24 -15.85 -24.62
N GLU A 103 12.48 -16.74 -25.23
CA GLU A 103 11.38 -16.37 -26.12
C GLU A 103 10.28 -15.59 -25.35
N THR A 104 9.98 -15.99 -24.14
CA THR A 104 9.05 -15.23 -23.27
C THR A 104 9.57 -13.81 -22.98
N LEU A 105 10.89 -13.63 -22.81
CA LEU A 105 11.46 -12.28 -22.64
C LEU A 105 11.26 -11.40 -23.88
N LYS A 106 11.36 -11.97 -25.08
CA LYS A 106 11.11 -11.23 -26.34
C LYS A 106 9.65 -10.81 -26.47
N GLU A 107 8.71 -11.69 -26.10
CA GLU A 107 7.28 -11.36 -26.09
C GLU A 107 6.98 -10.22 -25.10
N LEU A 108 7.57 -10.26 -23.89
CA LEU A 108 7.42 -9.20 -22.90
C LEU A 108 8.06 -7.88 -23.36
N LEU A 109 9.20 -7.94 -24.02
CA LEU A 109 9.86 -6.76 -24.59
C LEU A 109 8.95 -6.06 -25.62
N GLU A 110 8.40 -6.81 -26.58
CA GLU A 110 7.50 -6.25 -27.60
C GLU A 110 6.20 -5.72 -26.97
N ARG A 111 5.61 -6.44 -26.03
CA ARG A 111 4.43 -5.97 -25.29
C ARG A 111 4.73 -4.67 -24.55
N GLY A 112 5.86 -4.60 -23.86
CA GLY A 112 6.27 -3.41 -23.13
C GLY A 112 6.50 -2.20 -24.04
N LYS A 113 7.10 -2.39 -25.22
CA LYS A 113 7.22 -1.34 -26.24
C LYS A 113 5.85 -0.85 -26.71
N ASN A 114 4.91 -1.78 -26.99
CA ASN A 114 3.56 -1.46 -27.40
C ASN A 114 2.77 -0.73 -26.30
N ASN A 115 3.08 -0.98 -25.03
CA ASN A 115 2.52 -0.27 -23.88
C ASN A 115 3.19 1.11 -23.67
N GLY A 116 4.26 1.44 -24.38
CA GLY A 116 4.97 2.72 -24.26
C GLY A 116 6.02 2.78 -23.15
N VAL A 117 6.48 1.62 -22.65
CA VAL A 117 7.57 1.53 -21.66
C VAL A 117 8.90 1.86 -22.33
N GLN A 118 9.67 2.77 -21.74
CA GLN A 118 10.95 3.21 -22.27
C GLN A 118 12.12 2.42 -21.68
N GLY A 119 13.21 2.28 -22.47
CA GLY A 119 14.47 1.74 -21.99
C GLY A 119 14.49 0.22 -21.73
N LEU A 120 13.47 -0.53 -22.22
CA LEU A 120 13.48 -1.99 -22.12
C LEU A 120 14.56 -2.61 -23.01
N GLU A 121 15.32 -3.53 -22.45
CA GLU A 121 16.36 -4.29 -23.17
C GLU A 121 16.49 -5.72 -22.66
N ILE A 122 16.94 -6.63 -23.52
CA ILE A 122 17.31 -7.98 -23.11
C ILE A 122 18.81 -8.01 -22.84
N LEU A 123 19.16 -8.32 -21.60
CA LEU A 123 20.54 -8.46 -21.12
C LEU A 123 21.00 -9.89 -21.29
N ASN A 124 22.28 -10.06 -21.67
CA ASN A 124 22.94 -11.36 -21.63
C ASN A 124 23.37 -11.71 -20.19
N ARG A 125 23.84 -12.94 -19.98
CA ARG A 125 24.26 -13.46 -18.68
C ARG A 125 25.26 -12.55 -17.95
N GLU A 126 26.28 -12.03 -18.66
CA GLU A 126 27.34 -11.20 -18.05
C GLU A 126 26.74 -9.90 -17.50
N GLN A 127 25.92 -9.24 -18.32
CA GLN A 127 25.22 -8.00 -17.91
C GLN A 127 24.25 -8.22 -16.75
N VAL A 128 23.59 -9.39 -16.70
CA VAL A 128 22.72 -9.75 -15.56
C VAL A 128 23.53 -9.89 -14.29
N LEU A 129 24.68 -10.58 -14.34
CA LEU A 129 25.54 -10.81 -13.17
C LEU A 129 26.24 -9.52 -12.70
N GLU A 130 26.48 -8.54 -13.58
CA GLU A 130 26.97 -7.20 -13.20
C GLU A 130 25.93 -6.46 -12.34
N LYS A 131 24.62 -6.61 -12.65
CA LYS A 131 23.54 -5.97 -11.90
C LYS A 131 23.16 -6.74 -10.64
N GLU A 132 23.09 -8.06 -10.74
CA GLU A 132 22.62 -8.97 -9.69
C GLU A 132 23.56 -10.20 -9.60
N PRO A 133 24.68 -10.09 -8.87
CA PRO A 133 25.73 -11.13 -8.85
C PRO A 133 25.24 -12.50 -8.35
N ASN A 134 24.17 -12.53 -7.57
CA ASN A 134 23.62 -13.77 -7.01
C ASN A 134 22.68 -14.54 -7.95
N LEU A 135 22.35 -13.98 -9.13
CA LEU A 135 21.53 -14.66 -10.15
C LEU A 135 22.34 -15.66 -10.99
N THR A 136 23.04 -16.56 -10.32
CA THR A 136 23.98 -17.50 -10.98
C THR A 136 23.32 -18.46 -11.96
N THR A 137 22.01 -18.67 -11.88
CA THR A 137 21.21 -19.51 -12.77
C THR A 137 20.74 -18.79 -14.04
N ALA A 138 20.86 -17.45 -14.12
CA ALA A 138 20.38 -16.67 -15.23
C ALA A 138 21.14 -16.99 -16.53
N VAL A 139 20.43 -17.10 -17.66
CA VAL A 139 20.99 -17.13 -19.02
C VAL A 139 20.78 -15.79 -19.74
N ALA A 140 19.67 -15.12 -19.48
CA ALA A 140 19.33 -13.78 -19.98
C ALA A 140 18.30 -13.14 -19.05
N ALA A 141 18.04 -11.82 -19.20
CA ALA A 141 16.94 -11.17 -18.51
C ALA A 141 16.38 -10.00 -19.33
N LEU A 142 15.08 -9.73 -19.18
CA LEU A 142 14.48 -8.46 -19.60
C LEU A 142 14.73 -7.42 -18.50
N TRP A 143 15.44 -6.37 -18.82
CA TRP A 143 15.70 -5.21 -17.96
C TRP A 143 14.66 -4.11 -18.20
N ALA A 144 14.07 -3.60 -17.11
CA ALA A 144 13.15 -2.48 -17.13
C ALA A 144 13.63 -1.39 -16.16
N PRO A 145 14.36 -0.36 -16.63
CA PRO A 145 15.01 0.65 -15.78
C PRO A 145 14.02 1.54 -15.02
N SER A 146 12.82 1.76 -15.55
CA SER A 146 11.81 2.61 -14.91
C SER A 146 11.04 1.94 -13.77
N ALA A 147 11.30 0.66 -13.48
CA ALA A 147 10.74 0.01 -12.30
C ALA A 147 11.44 0.46 -11.01
N GLY A 148 10.75 0.34 -9.91
CA GLY A 148 11.33 0.66 -8.60
C GLY A 148 10.57 0.01 -7.47
N VAL A 149 10.95 0.33 -6.25
CA VAL A 149 10.25 -0.04 -5.02
C VAL A 149 9.92 1.20 -4.21
N CYS A 150 8.77 1.21 -3.56
CA CYS A 150 8.35 2.29 -2.68
C CYS A 150 7.92 1.74 -1.32
N TRP A 151 7.56 2.62 -0.40
CA TRP A 151 6.94 2.25 0.86
C TRP A 151 5.41 2.42 0.74
N PRO A 152 4.63 1.33 0.51
CA PRO A 152 3.21 1.45 0.07
C PRO A 152 2.31 2.15 1.08
N PHE A 153 2.55 1.92 2.39
CA PHE A 153 1.73 2.60 3.42
C PHE A 153 2.05 4.08 3.48
N GLU A 154 3.30 4.47 3.28
CA GLU A 154 3.71 5.87 3.19
C GLU A 154 3.02 6.55 2.00
N ALA A 155 3.05 5.95 0.82
CA ALA A 155 2.38 6.50 -0.35
C ALA A 155 0.90 6.81 -0.07
N ALA A 156 0.15 5.84 0.51
CA ALA A 156 -1.25 6.05 0.89
C ALA A 156 -1.41 7.16 1.94
N LEU A 157 -0.55 7.18 2.97
CA LEU A 157 -0.57 8.19 4.03
C LEU A 157 -0.29 9.59 3.47
N ARG A 158 0.72 9.74 2.63
CA ARG A 158 1.12 11.03 2.05
C ARG A 158 0.06 11.56 1.08
N PHE A 159 -0.59 10.68 0.28
CA PHE A 159 -1.76 11.08 -0.49
C PHE A 159 -2.88 11.63 0.40
N ALA A 160 -3.24 10.91 1.46
CA ALA A 160 -4.29 11.36 2.39
C ALA A 160 -3.90 12.66 3.13
N GLN A 161 -2.66 12.78 3.59
CA GLN A 161 -2.16 14.00 4.25
C GLN A 161 -2.21 15.21 3.33
N CYS A 162 -1.82 15.06 2.05
CA CYS A 162 -1.93 16.12 1.07
C CYS A 162 -3.39 16.52 0.83
N ALA A 163 -4.30 15.56 0.73
CA ALA A 163 -5.72 15.85 0.61
C ALA A 163 -6.28 16.62 1.82
N VAL A 164 -5.92 16.19 3.04
CA VAL A 164 -6.33 16.87 4.29
C VAL A 164 -5.76 18.28 4.37
N GLN A 165 -4.49 18.49 3.97
CA GLN A 165 -3.88 19.83 3.87
C GLN A 165 -4.69 20.76 2.94
N ASN A 166 -5.38 20.18 1.95
CA ASN A 166 -6.22 20.90 0.99
C ASN A 166 -7.73 20.84 1.31
N GLY A 167 -8.08 20.51 2.56
CA GLY A 167 -9.44 20.62 3.10
C GLY A 167 -10.32 19.38 2.93
N ALA A 168 -9.77 18.25 2.47
CA ALA A 168 -10.47 16.97 2.51
C ALA A 168 -10.49 16.40 3.93
N GLU A 169 -11.39 15.45 4.20
CA GLU A 169 -11.52 14.80 5.50
C GLU A 169 -11.41 13.29 5.39
N VAL A 170 -10.82 12.66 6.40
CA VAL A 170 -10.71 11.21 6.54
C VAL A 170 -11.41 10.76 7.82
N ILE A 171 -12.45 9.94 7.69
CA ILE A 171 -13.20 9.37 8.81
C ILE A 171 -12.85 7.88 8.90
N ARG A 172 -12.18 7.50 9.97
CA ARG A 172 -11.79 6.11 10.28
C ARG A 172 -12.82 5.45 11.18
N ASN A 173 -12.78 4.11 11.30
CA ASN A 173 -13.79 3.30 12.00
C ASN A 173 -15.21 3.55 11.44
N CYS A 174 -15.29 3.95 10.18
CA CYS A 174 -16.53 4.30 9.49
C CYS A 174 -16.80 3.30 8.36
N ARG A 175 -17.65 2.32 8.66
CA ARG A 175 -18.06 1.29 7.70
C ARG A 175 -19.32 1.73 6.96
N VAL A 176 -19.27 1.73 5.64
CA VAL A 176 -20.46 1.89 4.79
C VAL A 176 -21.35 0.66 4.95
N THR A 177 -22.64 0.88 5.19
CA THR A 177 -23.66 -0.15 5.42
C THR A 177 -24.80 -0.13 4.40
N GLY A 178 -24.93 0.97 3.63
CA GLY A 178 -25.98 1.10 2.62
C GLY A 178 -25.93 2.45 1.90
N PHE A 179 -26.91 2.65 1.04
CA PHE A 179 -27.09 3.88 0.28
C PHE A 179 -28.56 4.29 0.26
N VAL A 180 -28.81 5.58 0.40
CA VAL A 180 -30.12 6.18 0.13
C VAL A 180 -30.13 6.66 -1.30
N LYS A 181 -31.24 6.35 -2.01
CA LYS A 181 -31.47 6.82 -3.38
C LYS A 181 -32.74 7.67 -3.43
N GLU A 182 -32.66 8.76 -4.19
CA GLU A 182 -33.79 9.60 -4.57
C GLU A 182 -33.88 9.62 -6.10
N ASP A 183 -35.02 9.29 -6.66
CA ASP A 183 -35.25 9.19 -8.11
C ASP A 183 -34.18 8.31 -8.84
N GLY A 184 -33.77 7.21 -8.19
CA GLY A 184 -32.78 6.27 -8.73
C GLY A 184 -31.33 6.72 -8.63
N LYS A 185 -31.04 7.89 -8.06
CA LYS A 185 -29.70 8.47 -7.90
C LYS A 185 -29.23 8.39 -6.45
N ILE A 186 -27.93 8.31 -6.24
CA ILE A 186 -27.35 8.40 -4.89
C ILE A 186 -27.72 9.76 -4.26
N ALA A 187 -28.24 9.72 -3.04
CA ALA A 187 -28.58 10.90 -2.22
C ALA A 187 -27.85 10.91 -0.87
N ALA A 188 -27.50 9.73 -0.34
CA ALA A 188 -26.68 9.62 0.87
C ALA A 188 -25.98 8.26 0.95
N VAL A 189 -24.92 8.22 1.78
CA VAL A 189 -24.23 6.99 2.22
C VAL A 189 -24.61 6.72 3.67
N GLU A 190 -25.09 5.51 3.96
CA GLU A 190 -25.33 5.02 5.31
C GLU A 190 -24.08 4.39 5.89
N THR A 191 -23.79 4.68 7.15
CA THR A 191 -22.62 4.14 7.85
C THR A 191 -23.00 3.69 9.26
N ASN A 192 -22.09 2.95 9.90
CA ASN A 192 -22.23 2.59 11.33
C ASN A 192 -22.21 3.81 12.29
N LEU A 193 -21.83 5.00 11.81
CA LEU A 193 -21.78 6.23 12.60
C LEU A 193 -22.95 7.18 12.32
N GLY A 194 -23.78 6.90 11.30
CA GLY A 194 -24.86 7.74 10.82
C GLY A 194 -24.78 7.96 9.31
N ALA A 195 -25.68 8.75 8.74
CA ALA A 195 -25.72 8.97 7.29
C ALA A 195 -24.94 10.22 6.87
N ILE A 196 -24.33 10.17 5.68
CA ILE A 196 -23.63 11.29 5.05
C ILE A 196 -24.36 11.64 3.77
N LYS A 197 -24.91 12.86 3.70
CA LYS A 197 -25.57 13.35 2.51
C LYS A 197 -24.56 13.62 1.41
N THR A 198 -24.75 13.01 0.25
CA THR A 198 -23.87 13.21 -0.91
C THR A 198 -24.58 12.78 -2.19
N LYS A 199 -24.18 13.35 -3.31
CA LYS A 199 -24.65 12.97 -4.64
C LYS A 199 -23.62 12.20 -5.46
N CYS A 200 -22.39 12.08 -4.96
CA CYS A 200 -21.30 11.43 -5.67
C CYS A 200 -20.52 10.53 -4.72
N VAL A 201 -20.37 9.27 -5.08
CA VAL A 201 -19.62 8.27 -4.32
C VAL A 201 -18.60 7.61 -5.23
N VAL A 202 -17.36 7.52 -4.76
CA VAL A 202 -16.29 6.76 -5.42
C VAL A 202 -16.00 5.52 -4.59
N ASN A 203 -16.24 4.36 -5.17
CA ASN A 203 -15.99 3.07 -4.57
C ASN A 203 -14.55 2.62 -4.85
N ALA A 204 -13.67 2.73 -3.84
CA ALA A 204 -12.30 2.26 -3.84
C ALA A 204 -12.05 1.22 -2.72
N ALA A 205 -13.06 0.38 -2.43
CA ALA A 205 -13.10 -0.52 -1.28
C ALA A 205 -12.27 -1.80 -1.44
N GLY A 206 -11.41 -1.91 -2.47
CA GLY A 206 -10.48 -3.02 -2.66
C GLY A 206 -11.20 -4.35 -2.80
N VAL A 207 -10.90 -5.32 -1.93
CA VAL A 207 -11.53 -6.65 -1.98
C VAL A 207 -13.03 -6.65 -1.70
N TYR A 208 -13.57 -5.55 -1.17
CA TYR A 208 -15.00 -5.36 -0.89
C TYR A 208 -15.71 -4.48 -1.93
N ALA A 209 -15.06 -4.15 -3.04
CA ALA A 209 -15.62 -3.19 -4.00
C ALA A 209 -16.93 -3.69 -4.65
N ASP A 210 -17.05 -4.99 -4.89
CA ASP A 210 -18.29 -5.60 -5.38
C ASP A 210 -19.43 -5.53 -4.35
N GLU A 211 -19.15 -5.70 -3.07
CA GLU A 211 -20.14 -5.58 -2.00
C GLU A 211 -20.65 -4.15 -1.87
N ILE A 212 -19.77 -3.16 -1.93
CA ILE A 212 -20.13 -1.74 -1.92
C ILE A 212 -20.95 -1.39 -3.16
N ALA A 213 -20.58 -1.88 -4.35
CA ALA A 213 -21.33 -1.70 -5.58
C ALA A 213 -22.73 -2.33 -5.47
N TYR A 214 -22.81 -3.56 -4.96
CA TYR A 214 -24.07 -4.29 -4.75
C TYR A 214 -25.01 -3.57 -3.78
N LEU A 215 -24.49 -3.02 -2.67
CA LEU A 215 -25.29 -2.20 -1.75
C LEU A 215 -25.91 -0.98 -2.44
N ALA A 216 -25.24 -0.43 -3.44
CA ALA A 216 -25.75 0.66 -4.27
C ALA A 216 -26.68 0.16 -5.41
N GLY A 217 -26.79 -1.16 -5.62
CA GLY A 217 -27.60 -1.78 -6.68
C GLY A 217 -26.87 -1.93 -8.01
N ASP A 218 -25.55 -1.99 -8.00
CA ASP A 218 -24.68 -2.35 -9.12
C ASP A 218 -24.12 -3.75 -8.89
N ASP A 219 -24.54 -4.73 -9.67
CA ASP A 219 -24.11 -6.13 -9.61
C ASP A 219 -23.28 -6.55 -10.85
N SER A 220 -22.74 -5.57 -11.58
CA SER A 220 -22.07 -5.76 -12.86
C SER A 220 -20.73 -6.49 -12.78
N PHE A 221 -20.14 -6.64 -11.59
CA PHE A 221 -18.88 -7.34 -11.39
C PHE A 221 -18.76 -8.05 -10.04
N LYS A 222 -17.82 -8.99 -9.96
CA LYS A 222 -17.43 -9.68 -8.72
C LYS A 222 -15.94 -9.54 -8.45
N ILE A 223 -15.60 -9.50 -7.17
CA ILE A 223 -14.21 -9.48 -6.72
C ILE A 223 -13.88 -10.79 -6.00
N HIS A 224 -12.90 -11.50 -6.53
CA HIS A 224 -12.36 -12.72 -5.94
C HIS A 224 -11.03 -12.39 -5.22
N PRO A 225 -10.92 -12.67 -3.92
CA PRO A 225 -9.66 -12.47 -3.20
C PRO A 225 -8.64 -13.51 -3.67
N ARG A 226 -7.44 -13.05 -4.07
CA ARG A 226 -6.30 -13.92 -4.38
C ARG A 226 -5.18 -13.67 -3.40
N LYS A 227 -4.96 -14.62 -2.49
CA LYS A 227 -3.95 -14.53 -1.45
C LYS A 227 -2.55 -14.66 -2.03
N GLY A 228 -1.64 -13.80 -1.57
CA GLY A 228 -0.21 -13.88 -1.79
C GLY A 228 0.52 -13.85 -0.46
N GLU A 229 1.31 -14.88 -0.20
CA GLU A 229 2.09 -15.04 1.02
C GLU A 229 3.55 -14.66 0.76
N TYR A 230 4.24 -14.16 1.78
CA TYR A 230 5.59 -13.62 1.69
C TYR A 230 6.45 -14.02 2.88
N ILE A 231 7.76 -14.10 2.68
CA ILE A 231 8.77 -14.23 3.74
C ILE A 231 9.69 -13.01 3.66
N LEU A 232 9.85 -12.28 4.77
CA LEU A 232 10.73 -11.12 4.89
C LEU A 232 12.01 -11.49 5.65
N PHE A 233 13.15 -11.05 5.13
CA PHE A 233 14.46 -11.28 5.72
C PHE A 233 15.04 -10.04 6.41
N ASP A 234 15.89 -10.28 7.40
CA ASP A 234 16.64 -9.22 8.09
C ASP A 234 17.57 -8.49 7.11
N LYS A 235 17.49 -7.15 7.12
CA LYS A 235 18.30 -6.30 6.25
C LYS A 235 19.81 -6.47 6.46
N THR A 236 20.25 -6.78 7.69
CA THR A 236 21.69 -6.92 8.01
C THR A 236 22.29 -8.20 7.43
N ALA A 237 21.49 -9.26 7.32
CA ALA A 237 21.93 -10.55 6.81
C ALA A 237 21.73 -10.71 5.30
N CYS A 238 20.89 -9.86 4.67
CA CYS A 238 20.45 -10.00 3.27
C CYS A 238 20.65 -8.71 2.46
N ASN A 239 21.47 -7.77 2.93
CA ASN A 239 21.67 -6.48 2.28
C ASN A 239 22.15 -6.60 0.82
N ASP A 240 22.96 -7.62 0.53
CA ASP A 240 23.57 -7.85 -0.78
C ASP A 240 22.95 -9.05 -1.51
N LEU A 241 21.78 -9.53 -1.07
CA LEU A 241 21.16 -10.70 -1.69
C LEU A 241 20.61 -10.37 -3.08
N VAL A 242 19.87 -9.26 -3.20
CA VAL A 242 19.44 -8.62 -4.46
C VAL A 242 19.38 -7.10 -4.29
N TYR A 243 19.71 -6.37 -5.36
CA TYR A 243 19.73 -4.90 -5.35
C TYR A 243 18.43 -4.29 -5.89
N GLY A 244 17.65 -5.07 -6.65
CA GLY A 244 16.41 -4.62 -7.29
C GLY A 244 15.27 -5.60 -7.16
N VAL A 245 14.42 -5.59 -8.17
CA VAL A 245 13.25 -6.48 -8.31
C VAL A 245 13.56 -7.57 -9.30
N VAL A 246 13.56 -8.83 -8.84
CA VAL A 246 13.88 -9.99 -9.68
C VAL A 246 12.65 -10.89 -9.81
N PHE A 247 12.12 -11.00 -11.01
CA PHE A 247 11.04 -11.90 -11.38
C PHE A 247 11.59 -13.13 -12.11
N PRO A 248 11.03 -14.33 -11.92
CA PRO A 248 11.15 -15.38 -12.92
C PRO A 248 10.31 -15.03 -14.16
N THR A 249 10.47 -15.76 -15.25
CA THR A 249 9.52 -15.70 -16.38
C THR A 249 8.11 -16.06 -15.92
N PRO A 250 7.07 -15.39 -16.44
CA PRO A 250 5.69 -15.63 -16.05
C PRO A 250 5.25 -17.07 -16.35
N ALA A 251 4.60 -17.73 -15.38
CA ALA A 251 3.90 -18.98 -15.58
C ALA A 251 2.44 -18.70 -15.98
N LYS A 252 1.73 -19.72 -16.52
CA LYS A 252 0.41 -19.62 -17.15
C LYS A 252 -0.65 -18.82 -16.35
N ASN A 253 -0.55 -18.77 -15.01
CA ASN A 253 -1.51 -18.05 -14.14
C ASN A 253 -0.83 -17.22 -13.05
N SER A 254 0.47 -16.94 -13.14
CA SER A 254 1.22 -16.23 -12.11
C SER A 254 2.44 -15.53 -12.72
N LYS A 255 2.78 -14.36 -12.18
CA LYS A 255 4.06 -13.69 -12.46
C LYS A 255 5.28 -14.44 -11.90
N GLY A 256 5.05 -15.57 -11.24
CA GLY A 256 6.06 -16.31 -10.50
C GLY A 256 6.38 -15.68 -9.13
N ILE A 257 7.16 -16.41 -8.35
CA ILE A 257 7.62 -15.99 -7.03
C ILE A 257 8.91 -15.19 -7.19
N LEU A 258 8.86 -13.93 -6.84
CA LEU A 258 9.96 -13.00 -6.99
C LEU A 258 10.89 -12.97 -5.77
N VAL A 259 12.08 -12.43 -5.97
CA VAL A 259 13.00 -11.99 -4.91
C VAL A 259 13.20 -10.50 -5.07
N CYS A 260 12.97 -9.73 -4.01
CA CYS A 260 12.93 -8.28 -4.11
C CYS A 260 13.53 -7.60 -2.89
N THR A 261 14.28 -6.52 -3.11
CA THR A 261 14.68 -5.59 -2.05
C THR A 261 13.52 -4.66 -1.67
N THR A 262 13.64 -4.00 -0.51
CA THR A 262 12.74 -2.92 -0.08
C THR A 262 13.49 -1.59 -0.02
N THR A 263 12.78 -0.47 0.08
CA THR A 263 13.40 0.85 0.26
C THR A 263 14.32 0.92 1.47
N HIS A 264 14.10 0.08 2.48
CA HIS A 264 14.86 0.06 3.74
C HIS A 264 15.91 -1.05 3.81
N GLY A 265 16.18 -1.76 2.70
CA GLY A 265 17.25 -2.76 2.60
C GLY A 265 16.92 -4.15 3.12
N ASN A 266 15.67 -4.41 3.47
CA ASN A 266 15.20 -5.79 3.67
C ASN A 266 15.05 -6.48 2.31
N THR A 267 15.22 -7.78 2.27
CA THR A 267 14.82 -8.63 1.13
C THR A 267 13.59 -9.42 1.49
N PHE A 268 12.71 -9.68 0.54
CA PHE A 268 11.61 -10.63 0.70
C PHE A 268 11.49 -11.55 -0.51
N ILE A 269 10.87 -12.70 -0.29
CA ILE A 269 10.48 -13.66 -1.33
C ILE A 269 8.96 -13.84 -1.31
N GLY A 270 8.38 -14.09 -2.47
CA GLY A 270 6.93 -14.17 -2.66
C GLY A 270 6.50 -13.18 -3.75
N PRO A 271 5.20 -13.03 -3.99
CA PRO A 271 4.13 -13.84 -3.43
C PRO A 271 3.84 -15.11 -4.25
N ASN A 272 3.22 -16.09 -3.61
CA ASN A 272 2.43 -17.09 -4.33
C ASN A 272 1.07 -16.48 -4.78
N ALA A 273 0.17 -17.33 -5.32
CA ALA A 273 -1.12 -16.87 -5.85
C ALA A 273 -2.18 -17.95 -5.65
N ASN A 274 -2.94 -17.85 -4.58
CA ASN A 274 -3.98 -18.81 -4.21
C ASN A 274 -5.34 -18.11 -4.19
N ASP A 275 -6.29 -18.57 -5.02
CA ASP A 275 -7.65 -18.07 -5.01
C ASP A 275 -8.34 -18.48 -3.70
N MET A 276 -9.06 -17.53 -3.09
CA MET A 276 -9.73 -17.69 -1.81
C MET A 276 -11.20 -17.26 -1.93
N GLU A 277 -12.03 -17.74 -1.04
CA GLU A 277 -13.41 -17.24 -0.89
C GLU A 277 -13.49 -16.21 0.22
N ASP A 278 -12.75 -16.41 1.32
CA ASP A 278 -12.77 -15.54 2.48
C ASP A 278 -11.91 -14.27 2.24
N LYS A 279 -12.57 -13.12 2.23
CA LYS A 279 -11.95 -11.79 2.09
C LYS A 279 -11.22 -11.31 3.34
N GLU A 280 -11.27 -12.05 4.44
CA GLU A 280 -10.58 -11.73 5.71
C GLU A 280 -9.37 -12.65 5.98
N ASP A 281 -9.22 -13.79 5.26
CA ASP A 281 -8.14 -14.74 5.51
C ASP A 281 -6.78 -14.23 5.00
N THR A 282 -6.01 -13.64 5.91
CA THR A 282 -4.62 -13.23 5.70
C THR A 282 -3.64 -14.13 6.45
N SER A 283 -4.03 -15.34 6.81
CA SER A 283 -3.13 -16.34 7.40
C SER A 283 -2.06 -16.80 6.40
N VAL A 284 -0.90 -17.18 6.91
CA VAL A 284 0.14 -17.88 6.15
C VAL A 284 0.07 -19.38 6.38
N THR A 285 0.46 -20.16 5.38
CA THR A 285 0.35 -21.62 5.43
C THR A 285 1.71 -22.28 5.23
N ALA A 286 1.97 -23.42 5.89
CA ALA A 286 3.21 -24.18 5.72
C ALA A 286 3.45 -24.55 4.25
N GLY A 287 2.41 -25.03 3.55
CA GLY A 287 2.51 -25.36 2.13
C GLY A 287 2.80 -24.16 1.24
N GLY A 288 2.24 -22.97 1.57
CA GLY A 288 2.57 -21.72 0.88
C GLY A 288 4.02 -21.30 1.09
N MET A 289 4.54 -21.45 2.31
CA MET A 289 5.94 -21.15 2.61
C MET A 289 6.89 -22.09 1.86
N ASP A 290 6.61 -23.41 1.86
CA ASP A 290 7.41 -24.40 1.11
C ASP A 290 7.43 -24.08 -0.40
N GLN A 291 6.28 -23.71 -0.97
CA GLN A 291 6.16 -23.32 -2.38
C GLN A 291 7.03 -22.08 -2.69
N ILE A 292 6.97 -21.07 -1.83
CA ILE A 292 7.72 -19.82 -2.00
C ILE A 292 9.22 -20.09 -1.94
N ILE A 293 9.68 -20.85 -0.94
CA ILE A 293 11.10 -21.17 -0.76
C ILE A 293 11.62 -21.99 -1.95
N ALA A 294 10.89 -23.04 -2.36
CA ALA A 294 11.30 -23.89 -3.47
C ALA A 294 11.39 -23.11 -4.80
N SER A 295 10.47 -22.18 -5.04
CA SER A 295 10.46 -21.38 -6.26
C SER A 295 11.53 -20.30 -6.25
N ALA A 296 11.72 -19.59 -5.13
CA ALA A 296 12.74 -18.55 -5.02
C ALA A 296 14.16 -19.11 -5.16
N ARG A 297 14.40 -20.37 -4.70
CA ARG A 297 15.68 -21.07 -4.87
C ARG A 297 16.05 -21.39 -6.32
N LYS A 298 15.09 -21.33 -7.26
CA LYS A 298 15.41 -21.45 -8.70
C LYS A 298 16.17 -20.23 -9.21
N LEU A 299 15.90 -19.06 -8.64
CA LEU A 299 16.60 -17.81 -8.95
C LEU A 299 17.87 -17.66 -8.10
N ILE A 300 17.74 -17.88 -6.79
CA ILE A 300 18.82 -17.74 -5.79
C ILE A 300 18.93 -19.04 -4.99
N PRO A 301 19.80 -19.97 -5.40
CA PRO A 301 19.92 -21.28 -4.74
C PRO A 301 20.25 -21.20 -3.24
N ASN A 302 21.07 -20.24 -2.84
CA ASN A 302 21.60 -20.10 -1.49
C ASN A 302 20.83 -19.04 -0.67
N LEU A 303 19.49 -19.18 -0.58
CA LEU A 303 18.66 -18.31 0.26
C LEU A 303 19.01 -18.50 1.75
N PRO A 304 19.31 -17.38 2.48
CA PRO A 304 19.68 -17.43 3.90
C PRO A 304 18.43 -17.57 4.79
N MET A 305 17.76 -18.71 4.79
CA MET A 305 16.48 -18.92 5.51
C MET A 305 16.56 -18.63 7.01
N GLY A 306 17.73 -18.81 7.63
CA GLY A 306 17.94 -18.43 9.04
C GLY A 306 17.85 -16.94 9.35
N ALA A 307 17.81 -16.09 8.32
CA ALA A 307 17.64 -14.64 8.43
C ALA A 307 16.18 -14.19 8.26
N ALA A 308 15.22 -15.11 8.07
CA ALA A 308 13.81 -14.75 8.04
C ALA A 308 13.36 -14.16 9.39
N ILE A 309 12.65 -13.04 9.35
CA ILE A 309 12.20 -12.32 10.55
C ILE A 309 10.69 -12.30 10.70
N THR A 310 9.93 -12.44 9.62
CA THR A 310 8.47 -12.51 9.65
C THR A 310 7.92 -13.04 8.33
N GLU A 311 6.71 -13.55 8.39
CA GLU A 311 5.88 -13.86 7.23
C GLU A 311 4.63 -12.97 7.26
N PHE A 312 4.03 -12.74 6.09
CA PHE A 312 2.76 -12.04 5.97
C PHE A 312 2.03 -12.46 4.69
N ALA A 313 0.73 -12.19 4.66
CA ALA A 313 -0.08 -12.39 3.47
C ALA A 313 -0.96 -11.18 3.16
N GLY A 314 -1.29 -11.00 1.88
CA GLY A 314 -2.19 -9.99 1.39
C GLY A 314 -3.15 -10.53 0.34
N LEU A 315 -4.34 -9.93 0.28
CA LEU A 315 -5.39 -10.33 -0.66
C LEU A 315 -5.44 -9.35 -1.84
N ARG A 316 -5.24 -9.86 -3.05
CA ARG A 316 -5.43 -9.09 -4.29
C ARG A 316 -6.92 -9.06 -4.63
N ALA A 317 -7.44 -7.91 -4.97
CA ALA A 317 -8.81 -7.73 -5.45
C ALA A 317 -8.88 -8.08 -6.95
N VAL A 318 -9.10 -9.34 -7.28
CA VAL A 318 -9.18 -9.81 -8.68
C VAL A 318 -10.61 -9.67 -9.17
N SER A 319 -10.81 -8.90 -10.24
CA SER A 319 -12.11 -8.78 -10.91
C SER A 319 -12.35 -9.97 -11.85
N ASP A 320 -13.59 -10.41 -11.96
CA ASP A 320 -14.05 -11.41 -12.94
C ASP A 320 -13.93 -10.90 -14.40
N THR A 321 -13.90 -9.57 -14.62
CA THR A 321 -13.64 -8.97 -15.93
C THR A 321 -12.20 -9.15 -16.40
N GLY A 322 -11.28 -9.50 -15.49
CA GLY A 322 -9.85 -9.65 -15.78
C GLY A 322 -9.06 -8.33 -15.85
N ASP A 323 -9.71 -7.16 -15.89
CA ASP A 323 -9.09 -5.83 -15.94
C ASP A 323 -9.52 -4.96 -14.76
N PHE A 324 -9.01 -3.73 -14.68
CA PHE A 324 -9.49 -2.71 -13.75
C PHE A 324 -10.85 -2.17 -14.19
N ILE A 325 -11.71 -1.88 -13.22
CA ILE A 325 -13.02 -1.27 -13.41
C ILE A 325 -12.91 0.17 -12.91
N ILE A 326 -12.84 1.12 -13.86
CA ILE A 326 -12.59 2.53 -13.58
C ILE A 326 -13.64 3.38 -14.28
N GLY A 327 -14.36 4.20 -13.52
CA GLY A 327 -15.33 5.16 -14.07
C GLY A 327 -16.74 5.03 -13.52
N ALA A 328 -17.70 5.61 -14.24
CA ALA A 328 -19.09 5.66 -13.81
C ALA A 328 -19.75 4.27 -13.84
N SER A 329 -20.52 3.97 -12.79
CA SER A 329 -21.47 2.85 -12.74
C SER A 329 -22.76 3.20 -13.51
N GLU A 330 -23.59 2.20 -13.81
CA GLU A 330 -24.97 2.43 -14.25
C GLU A 330 -25.83 3.10 -13.18
N VAL A 331 -25.45 2.98 -11.91
CA VAL A 331 -26.09 3.69 -10.79
C VAL A 331 -25.62 5.13 -10.78
N GLN A 332 -26.53 6.06 -11.06
CA GLN A 332 -26.18 7.50 -11.10
C GLN A 332 -25.62 8.00 -9.76
N GLY A 333 -24.43 8.60 -9.84
CA GLY A 333 -23.69 9.11 -8.68
C GLY A 333 -22.73 8.10 -8.08
N LEU A 334 -22.64 6.85 -8.60
CA LEU A 334 -21.62 5.87 -8.21
C LEU A 334 -20.52 5.79 -9.27
N PHE A 335 -19.27 5.81 -8.81
CA PHE A 335 -18.05 5.60 -9.62
C PHE A 335 -17.25 4.46 -9.03
N ASN A 336 -16.72 3.57 -9.85
CA ASN A 336 -15.93 2.43 -9.40
C ASN A 336 -14.45 2.62 -9.71
N ALA A 337 -13.59 2.33 -8.74
CA ALA A 337 -12.16 2.10 -8.86
C ALA A 337 -11.88 0.71 -8.26
N ALA A 338 -12.30 -0.34 -8.98
CA ALA A 338 -12.37 -1.72 -8.50
C ALA A 338 -11.49 -2.67 -9.31
N GLY A 339 -11.29 -3.90 -8.81
CA GLY A 339 -10.41 -4.88 -9.43
C GLY A 339 -8.92 -4.56 -9.32
N MET A 340 -8.55 -3.69 -8.36
CA MET A 340 -7.21 -3.13 -8.19
C MET A 340 -6.23 -4.15 -7.59
N GLN A 341 -5.90 -5.18 -8.38
CA GLN A 341 -4.77 -6.06 -8.13
C GLN A 341 -3.45 -5.44 -8.69
N SER A 342 -2.36 -6.22 -8.81
CA SER A 342 -1.17 -5.71 -9.53
C SER A 342 -1.55 -5.32 -10.99
N PRO A 343 -1.14 -4.12 -11.44
CA PRO A 343 -0.22 -3.16 -10.86
C PRO A 343 -0.87 -1.97 -10.08
N GLY A 344 -1.95 -2.20 -9.34
CA GLY A 344 -2.77 -1.15 -8.71
C GLY A 344 -2.01 -0.12 -7.86
N LEU A 345 -0.92 -0.52 -7.18
CA LEU A 345 -0.07 0.44 -6.45
C LEU A 345 0.54 1.48 -7.40
N THR A 346 1.15 1.03 -8.48
CA THR A 346 1.75 1.90 -9.51
C THR A 346 0.69 2.72 -10.23
N ALA A 347 -0.45 2.10 -10.52
CA ALA A 347 -1.55 2.72 -11.26
C ALA A 347 -2.32 3.77 -10.44
N ALA A 348 -2.23 3.75 -9.11
CA ALA A 348 -3.09 4.54 -8.23
C ALA A 348 -3.21 6.04 -8.59
N PRO A 349 -2.13 6.79 -8.89
CA PRO A 349 -2.26 8.20 -9.26
C PRO A 349 -2.95 8.40 -10.62
N ALA A 350 -2.70 7.52 -11.61
CA ALA A 350 -3.37 7.61 -12.92
C ALA A 350 -4.86 7.23 -12.81
N VAL A 351 -5.20 6.21 -12.01
CA VAL A 351 -6.59 5.87 -11.69
C VAL A 351 -7.32 7.04 -11.03
N ALA A 352 -6.61 7.81 -10.19
CA ALA A 352 -7.18 8.98 -9.54
C ALA A 352 -7.53 10.08 -10.57
N GLU A 353 -6.69 10.30 -11.57
CA GLU A 353 -6.97 11.25 -12.65
C GLU A 353 -8.18 10.80 -13.51
N GLU A 354 -8.26 9.51 -13.88
CA GLU A 354 -9.40 8.94 -14.61
C GLU A 354 -10.72 9.09 -13.83
N ILE A 355 -10.71 8.82 -12.54
CA ILE A 355 -11.90 9.01 -11.68
C ILE A 355 -12.28 10.47 -11.58
N ALA A 356 -11.32 11.39 -11.42
CA ALA A 356 -11.61 12.82 -11.38
C ALA A 356 -12.21 13.31 -12.70
N GLU A 357 -11.73 12.81 -13.85
CA GLU A 357 -12.31 13.11 -15.16
C GLU A 357 -13.75 12.59 -15.26
N ALA A 358 -13.99 11.34 -14.82
CA ALA A 358 -15.33 10.74 -14.85
C ALA A 358 -16.32 11.52 -13.95
N VAL A 359 -15.88 11.89 -12.73
CA VAL A 359 -16.67 12.74 -11.81
C VAL A 359 -16.92 14.12 -12.42
N GLY A 360 -15.93 14.71 -13.09
CA GLY A 360 -16.05 16.01 -13.76
C GLY A 360 -17.10 16.04 -14.90
N LYS A 361 -17.37 14.88 -15.52
CA LYS A 361 -18.45 14.72 -16.49
C LYS A 361 -19.85 14.65 -15.83
N PHE A 362 -19.90 14.24 -14.56
CA PHE A 362 -21.13 14.13 -13.77
C PHE A 362 -21.49 15.41 -13.02
N MET A 363 -20.50 16.10 -12.45
CA MET A 363 -20.66 17.35 -11.72
C MET A 363 -19.53 18.32 -12.00
N PRO A 364 -19.77 19.65 -11.96
CA PRO A 364 -18.71 20.63 -12.19
C PRO A 364 -17.57 20.49 -11.18
N LEU A 365 -16.33 20.41 -11.67
CA LEU A 365 -15.12 20.41 -10.88
C LEU A 365 -14.30 21.67 -11.22
N GLU A 366 -14.37 22.68 -10.36
CA GLU A 366 -13.59 23.90 -10.49
C GLU A 366 -12.27 23.77 -9.71
N LYS A 367 -11.12 23.99 -10.38
CA LYS A 367 -9.80 23.87 -9.73
C LYS A 367 -9.59 24.93 -8.67
N LYS A 368 -9.03 24.55 -7.51
CA LYS A 368 -8.58 25.49 -6.47
C LYS A 368 -7.39 26.30 -6.96
N ALA A 369 -7.42 27.60 -6.75
CA ALA A 369 -6.29 28.50 -7.05
C ALA A 369 -5.13 28.34 -6.04
N ASP A 370 -5.42 27.86 -4.82
CA ASP A 370 -4.51 27.77 -3.68
C ASP A 370 -4.16 26.32 -3.30
N PHE A 371 -4.32 25.36 -4.24
CA PHE A 371 -3.95 23.97 -4.00
C PHE A 371 -2.47 23.84 -3.67
N LYS A 372 -2.18 23.20 -2.53
CA LYS A 372 -0.82 22.94 -2.04
C LYS A 372 -0.42 21.50 -2.40
N ALA A 373 0.35 21.34 -3.47
CA ALA A 373 0.79 20.02 -3.95
C ALA A 373 1.83 19.38 -3.03
N ALA A 374 2.75 20.19 -2.50
CA ALA A 374 3.87 19.72 -1.70
C ALA A 374 3.51 19.56 -0.22
N LEU A 375 4.04 18.52 0.38
CA LEU A 375 4.01 18.26 1.81
C LEU A 375 5.36 18.61 2.46
N PRO A 376 5.38 18.97 3.76
CA PRO A 376 6.62 19.09 4.52
C PRO A 376 7.41 17.77 4.48
N LYS A 377 8.75 17.87 4.45
CA LYS A 377 9.64 16.72 4.53
C LYS A 377 9.50 16.02 5.88
N GLN A 378 9.55 14.69 5.83
CA GLN A 378 9.53 13.86 7.02
C GLN A 378 10.92 13.83 7.66
N ILE A 379 10.97 13.79 8.98
CA ILE A 379 12.22 13.64 9.71
C ILE A 379 12.49 12.13 9.82
N HIS A 380 13.56 11.68 9.16
CA HIS A 380 14.12 10.34 9.33
C HIS A 380 15.45 10.44 10.07
N PHE A 381 15.42 10.25 11.39
CA PHE A 381 16.59 10.46 12.25
C PHE A 381 17.83 9.69 11.78
N THR A 382 17.65 8.51 11.22
CA THR A 382 18.76 7.67 10.68
C THR A 382 19.44 8.27 9.46
N ARG A 383 18.81 9.18 8.74
CA ARG A 383 19.34 9.81 7.50
C ARG A 383 20.04 11.14 7.76
N LEU A 384 19.93 11.68 8.98
CA LEU A 384 20.54 12.93 9.37
C LEU A 384 22.05 12.76 9.64
N THR A 385 22.82 13.78 9.33
CA THR A 385 24.23 13.90 9.76
C THR A 385 24.30 14.09 11.28
N ASP A 386 25.46 13.87 11.88
CA ASP A 386 25.60 13.99 13.32
C ASP A 386 25.35 15.43 13.83
N ASN A 387 25.71 16.45 13.05
CA ASN A 387 25.40 17.84 13.39
C ASN A 387 23.88 18.11 13.34
N GLU A 388 23.18 17.63 12.29
CA GLU A 388 21.70 17.76 12.20
C GLU A 388 21.00 17.03 13.33
N LYS A 389 21.50 15.83 13.74
CA LYS A 389 20.98 15.12 14.91
C LYS A 389 21.15 15.92 16.19
N HIS A 390 22.34 16.52 16.38
CA HIS A 390 22.64 17.36 17.53
C HIS A 390 21.68 18.56 17.60
N ASP A 391 21.58 19.34 16.53
CA ASP A 391 20.69 20.48 16.43
C ASP A 391 19.22 20.12 16.64
N LEU A 392 18.80 18.96 16.14
CA LEU A 392 17.44 18.45 16.32
C LEU A 392 17.16 18.07 17.78
N ILE A 393 18.12 17.40 18.45
CA ILE A 393 18.01 17.01 19.87
C ILE A 393 18.00 18.23 20.78
N GLU A 394 18.79 19.28 20.48
CA GLU A 394 18.74 20.53 21.24
C GLU A 394 17.38 21.23 21.13
N LYS A 395 16.74 21.19 19.95
CA LYS A 395 15.41 21.76 19.73
C LYS A 395 14.30 20.94 20.38
N ASP A 396 14.39 19.63 20.30
CA ASP A 396 13.42 18.67 20.88
C ASP A 396 14.14 17.44 21.44
N PRO A 397 14.32 17.35 22.77
CA PRO A 397 15.00 16.25 23.44
C PRO A 397 14.37 14.86 23.20
N LEU A 398 13.14 14.79 22.70
CA LEU A 398 12.48 13.52 22.36
C LEU A 398 13.22 12.80 21.22
N PHE A 399 13.89 13.52 20.33
CA PHE A 399 14.72 12.93 19.27
C PHE A 399 16.01 12.28 19.78
N GLY A 400 16.45 12.62 21.00
CA GLY A 400 17.57 11.95 21.68
C GLY A 400 17.21 10.60 22.33
N ARG A 401 15.92 10.19 22.31
CA ARG A 401 15.45 8.97 22.97
C ARG A 401 15.12 7.88 21.95
N VAL A 402 16.05 6.97 21.70
CA VAL A 402 15.84 5.83 20.80
C VAL A 402 14.90 4.81 21.44
N ILE A 403 13.74 4.60 20.86
CA ILE A 403 12.71 3.66 21.29
C ILE A 403 12.87 2.31 20.58
N CYS A 404 12.96 2.31 19.24
CA CYS A 404 13.21 1.10 18.46
C CYS A 404 14.68 0.99 18.09
N ARG A 405 15.42 0.06 18.69
CA ARG A 405 16.88 -0.09 18.45
C ARG A 405 17.20 -0.75 17.10
N CYS A 406 16.33 -1.68 16.64
CA CYS A 406 16.57 -2.39 15.37
C CYS A 406 16.45 -1.46 14.15
N GLU A 407 15.55 -0.47 14.22
CA GLU A 407 15.28 0.49 13.16
C GLU A 407 15.74 1.91 13.53
N THR A 408 16.31 2.10 14.72
CA THR A 408 16.81 3.39 15.25
C THR A 408 15.74 4.50 15.20
N VAL A 409 14.50 4.17 15.63
CA VAL A 409 13.39 5.13 15.69
C VAL A 409 13.36 5.79 17.05
N THR A 410 13.27 7.12 17.04
CA THR A 410 13.24 7.96 18.24
C THR A 410 11.82 8.21 18.76
N GLU A 411 11.71 8.66 20.00
CA GLU A 411 10.43 9.09 20.59
C GLU A 411 9.86 10.29 19.83
N GLY A 412 10.71 11.23 19.39
CA GLY A 412 10.30 12.39 18.60
C GLY A 412 9.61 11.99 17.29
N GLU A 413 10.15 11.02 16.53
CA GLU A 413 9.50 10.49 15.32
C GLU A 413 8.15 9.85 15.62
N ILE A 414 8.03 9.10 16.71
CA ILE A 414 6.77 8.45 17.11
C ILE A 414 5.72 9.52 17.48
N VAL A 415 6.08 10.52 18.27
CA VAL A 415 5.19 11.61 18.65
C VAL A 415 4.76 12.43 17.41
N ALA A 416 5.69 12.72 16.50
CA ALA A 416 5.36 13.37 15.24
C ALA A 416 4.36 12.57 14.40
N ALA A 417 4.54 11.23 14.32
CA ALA A 417 3.62 10.33 13.62
C ALA A 417 2.21 10.26 14.24
N ILE A 418 2.10 10.45 15.57
CA ILE A 418 0.81 10.51 16.28
C ILE A 418 0.11 11.85 16.01
N LYS A 419 0.84 12.97 15.99
CA LYS A 419 0.31 14.33 15.86
C LYS A 419 0.07 14.79 14.42
N ALA A 420 0.60 14.08 13.43
CA ALA A 420 0.45 14.40 12.01
C ALA A 420 -1.04 14.34 11.57
N PRO A 421 -1.42 15.01 10.46
CA PRO A 421 -2.69 14.73 9.79
C PRO A 421 -2.84 13.24 9.50
N CYS A 422 -4.02 12.69 9.73
CA CYS A 422 -4.25 11.23 9.74
C CYS A 422 -3.33 10.49 10.71
N GLY A 423 -3.04 11.06 11.88
CA GLY A 423 -2.07 10.58 12.84
C GLY A 423 -2.32 9.14 13.36
N ALA A 424 -1.27 8.51 13.86
CA ALA A 424 -1.33 7.15 14.37
C ALA A 424 -2.13 7.07 15.68
N THR A 425 -3.03 6.08 15.77
CA THR A 425 -3.83 5.83 16.98
C THR A 425 -3.66 4.40 17.50
N THR A 426 -2.88 3.55 16.81
CA THR A 426 -2.62 2.16 17.18
C THR A 426 -1.13 1.85 17.06
N VAL A 427 -0.67 0.76 17.65
CA VAL A 427 0.74 0.36 17.59
C VAL A 427 1.18 0.09 16.15
N ASP A 428 0.36 -0.60 15.36
CA ASP A 428 0.68 -0.87 13.96
C ASP A 428 0.53 0.39 13.06
N ALA A 429 -0.27 1.38 13.46
CA ALA A 429 -0.30 2.68 12.81
C ALA A 429 1.03 3.45 13.01
N VAL A 430 1.63 3.41 14.21
CA VAL A 430 2.98 3.93 14.47
C VAL A 430 4.00 3.16 13.63
N LYS A 431 3.94 1.83 13.61
CA LYS A 431 4.81 0.95 12.83
C LYS A 431 4.81 1.33 11.35
N ARG A 432 3.62 1.57 10.75
CA ARG A 432 3.49 1.97 9.33
C ARG A 432 4.05 3.36 9.01
N ARG A 433 4.22 4.23 9.99
CA ARG A 433 4.74 5.60 9.80
C ARG A 433 6.22 5.76 10.13
N THR A 434 6.72 4.94 11.06
CA THR A 434 8.07 5.13 11.62
C THR A 434 8.97 3.91 11.48
N ARG A 435 8.43 2.73 11.12
CA ARG A 435 9.09 1.43 11.16
C ARG A 435 9.35 0.87 12.57
N ALA A 436 8.96 1.56 13.65
CA ALA A 436 9.07 1.00 15.00
C ALA A 436 8.32 -0.34 15.10
N GLY A 437 9.03 -1.43 15.34
CA GLY A 437 8.47 -2.79 15.36
C GLY A 437 8.66 -3.61 14.06
N MET A 438 9.31 -3.06 13.02
CA MET A 438 9.58 -3.78 11.75
C MET A 438 10.93 -4.50 11.71
N GLY A 439 11.83 -4.25 12.66
CA GLY A 439 13.13 -4.89 12.70
C GLY A 439 13.07 -6.32 13.25
N ARG A 440 14.24 -6.97 13.37
CA ARG A 440 14.40 -8.40 13.71
C ARG A 440 13.64 -8.89 14.95
N CYS A 441 13.35 -8.03 15.93
CA CYS A 441 12.59 -8.43 17.12
C CYS A 441 11.08 -8.26 16.99
N GLN A 442 10.58 -7.75 15.87
CA GLN A 442 9.15 -7.58 15.53
C GLN A 442 8.34 -6.91 16.66
N GLY A 443 8.90 -5.86 17.27
CA GLY A 443 8.25 -5.09 18.34
C GLY A 443 8.47 -5.62 19.76
N GLY A 444 9.16 -6.75 19.94
CA GLY A 444 9.35 -7.37 21.26
C GLY A 444 9.97 -6.44 22.32
N PHE A 445 10.83 -5.51 21.93
CA PHE A 445 11.42 -4.52 22.85
C PHE A 445 10.76 -3.15 22.80
N CYS A 446 10.40 -2.66 21.63
CA CYS A 446 9.83 -1.32 21.50
C CYS A 446 8.32 -1.28 21.74
N GLY A 447 7.58 -2.39 21.53
CA GLY A 447 6.12 -2.44 21.64
C GLY A 447 5.57 -1.83 22.93
N PRO A 448 6.02 -2.25 24.14
CA PRO A 448 5.55 -1.66 25.40
C PRO A 448 5.76 -0.16 25.49
N ARG A 449 6.91 0.35 25.02
CA ARG A 449 7.20 1.80 25.01
C ARG A 449 6.32 2.57 24.02
N VAL A 450 6.13 2.03 22.81
CA VAL A 450 5.24 2.61 21.80
C VAL A 450 3.82 2.70 22.35
N THR A 451 3.33 1.66 23.06
CA THR A 451 2.00 1.67 23.68
C THR A 451 1.90 2.75 24.76
N GLN A 452 2.91 2.93 25.61
CA GLN A 452 2.94 3.98 26.63
C GLN A 452 2.95 5.39 26.02
N ILE A 453 3.72 5.60 24.92
CA ILE A 453 3.75 6.88 24.20
C ILE A 453 2.38 7.17 23.58
N LEU A 454 1.75 6.19 22.92
CA LEU A 454 0.39 6.32 22.38
C LEU A 454 -0.61 6.68 23.47
N ALA A 455 -0.62 5.96 24.61
CA ALA A 455 -1.50 6.24 25.72
C ALA A 455 -1.35 7.69 26.22
N ARG A 456 -0.10 8.13 26.40
CA ARG A 456 0.22 9.50 26.82
C ARG A 456 -0.26 10.56 25.85
N GLU A 457 0.09 10.42 24.55
CA GLU A 457 -0.19 11.43 23.53
C GLU A 457 -1.69 11.50 23.18
N LEU A 458 -2.41 10.37 23.29
CA LEU A 458 -3.86 10.29 23.03
C LEU A 458 -4.71 10.56 24.29
N GLY A 459 -4.10 10.60 25.47
CA GLY A 459 -4.82 10.80 26.75
C GLY A 459 -5.74 9.64 27.12
N ILE A 460 -5.37 8.42 26.76
CA ILE A 460 -6.14 7.19 27.04
C ILE A 460 -5.37 6.23 27.96
N SER A 461 -6.07 5.23 28.51
CA SER A 461 -5.41 4.15 29.27
C SER A 461 -4.49 3.31 28.36
N VAL A 462 -3.43 2.76 28.91
CA VAL A 462 -2.57 1.77 28.22
C VAL A 462 -3.39 0.54 27.77
N ALA A 463 -4.41 0.15 28.54
CA ALA A 463 -5.31 -0.94 28.19
C ALA A 463 -6.20 -0.65 26.97
N ASP A 464 -6.48 0.65 26.69
CA ASP A 464 -7.30 1.08 25.57
C ASP A 464 -6.50 1.21 24.27
N VAL A 465 -5.15 1.14 24.33
CA VAL A 465 -4.32 1.16 23.14
C VAL A 465 -4.44 -0.17 22.40
N LEU A 466 -4.92 -0.11 21.16
CA LEU A 466 -5.04 -1.28 20.31
C LEU A 466 -3.75 -1.56 19.55
N LYS A 467 -3.51 -2.84 19.23
CA LYS A 467 -2.44 -3.21 18.31
C LYS A 467 -2.74 -2.73 16.89
N GLU A 468 -3.92 -3.05 16.36
CA GLU A 468 -4.37 -2.60 15.03
C GLU A 468 -5.90 -2.48 14.97
N ARG A 469 -6.63 -3.60 14.83
CA ARG A 469 -8.09 -3.64 14.67
C ARG A 469 -8.81 -3.52 16.00
N LYS A 470 -10.11 -3.29 15.93
CA LYS A 470 -11.01 -3.36 17.09
C LYS A 470 -10.77 -4.67 17.86
N ASP A 471 -10.79 -4.58 19.17
CA ASP A 471 -10.59 -5.70 20.11
C ASP A 471 -9.16 -6.33 20.08
N SER A 472 -8.17 -5.73 19.41
CA SER A 472 -6.77 -6.19 19.42
C SER A 472 -5.98 -5.58 20.59
N HIS A 473 -6.47 -5.76 21.82
CA HIS A 473 -5.82 -5.27 23.03
C HIS A 473 -4.50 -5.98 23.29
N LEU A 474 -3.46 -5.23 23.63
CA LEU A 474 -2.16 -5.77 24.05
C LEU A 474 -2.09 -5.96 25.56
N TYR A 475 -2.86 -5.19 26.30
CA TYR A 475 -2.90 -5.22 27.75
C TYR A 475 -4.36 -5.25 28.19
N TYR A 476 -4.61 -5.99 29.25
CA TYR A 476 -5.88 -5.99 29.98
C TYR A 476 -5.67 -5.30 31.33
N GLU A 477 -6.73 -4.77 31.94
CA GLU A 477 -6.65 -4.24 33.28
C GLU A 477 -6.15 -5.33 34.26
N LYS A 478 -5.44 -4.91 35.34
CA LYS A 478 -5.00 -5.85 36.37
C LYS A 478 -6.19 -6.63 36.83
N THR A 479 -6.13 -7.94 36.69
CA THR A 479 -7.03 -8.81 37.43
C THR A 479 -6.78 -8.51 38.90
N ASP A 480 -7.76 -7.95 39.63
CA ASP A 480 -7.70 -7.87 41.06
C ASP A 480 -7.59 -9.31 41.58
N VAL A 481 -6.38 -9.70 41.92
CA VAL A 481 -6.16 -10.88 42.73
C VAL A 481 -6.81 -10.53 44.10
N LYS A 482 -8.09 -10.89 44.23
CA LYS A 482 -8.72 -10.85 45.56
C LYS A 482 -7.83 -11.67 46.46
N GLY A 483 -7.08 -10.97 47.32
CA GLY A 483 -6.23 -11.59 48.29
C GLY A 483 -7.09 -12.58 49.11
N GLY A 484 -6.70 -13.84 49.06
CA GLY A 484 -7.24 -14.80 49.99
C GLY A 484 -6.98 -14.24 51.36
N GLN A 485 -8.05 -13.94 52.10
CA GLN A 485 -8.00 -13.82 53.53
C GLN A 485 -7.79 -15.24 54.06
N GLU A 486 -6.65 -15.48 54.68
CA GLU A 486 -6.55 -16.41 55.80
C GLU A 486 -6.90 -15.70 57.11
#